data_ce1803237c1ccd4fa839d526857b4ec6
#
_entry.id   ce1803237c1ccd4fa839d526857b4ec6
#
_cell.length_a   1.000
_cell.length_b   1.000
_cell.length_c   1.000
_cell.angle_alpha   90.00
_cell.angle_beta   90.00
_cell.angle_gamma   90.00
#
_symmetry.space_group_name_H-M   'P 1'
#
loop_
_entity.id
_entity.type
_entity.pdbx_description
1 polymer ?
#
loop_
_entity_poly.entity_id
_entity_poly.type
_entity_poly.pdbx_seq_one_letter_code
_entity_poly.pdbx_strand_id
1 'polypeptide(L)'
;MKIAYVRYNLAANSYKRYLSFTVSSNVNEHTMAAILENKDILTGVSIEEDTVRKYNYSEYIAHIIGYTGKVSSDQLEELQAIDSSYDATDIVGKSGIEQQYETTLSGTKGTRTMLVDNVGRVLEVTNEVEAVAGKDVYLTIDIDLQEKIYKLLERRLAEIVVSYLTQSDSPFKDDGQILIPIKDVYFALINNNVIDIDKIASSDTAAAQTTYSLFSTQKNTVLAAINAD
;
A
#
# COMPACT_ATOMS: atom_id res chain seq x y z
N MET A 1 14.86 10.01 -7.23
CA MET A 1 13.39 10.09 -7.31
C MET A 1 12.79 11.12 -6.34
N LYS A 2 13.09 11.12 -5.03
CA LYS A 2 12.54 12.10 -4.04
C LYS A 2 12.79 13.58 -4.38
N ILE A 3 13.99 13.95 -4.85
CA ILE A 3 14.32 15.35 -5.22
C ILE A 3 13.44 15.85 -6.39
N ALA A 4 13.21 15.02 -7.39
CA ALA A 4 12.34 15.37 -8.53
C ALA A 4 10.89 15.55 -8.08
N TYR A 5 10.41 14.72 -7.15
CA TYR A 5 9.08 14.82 -6.55
C TYR A 5 8.90 16.14 -5.79
N VAL A 6 9.87 16.51 -4.94
CA VAL A 6 9.84 17.79 -4.21
C VAL A 6 9.82 18.97 -5.17
N ARG A 7 10.71 18.98 -6.18
CA ARG A 7 10.76 20.05 -7.19
C ARG A 7 9.46 20.17 -7.99
N TYR A 8 8.86 19.04 -8.37
CA TYR A 8 7.58 19.02 -9.06
C TYR A 8 6.48 19.65 -8.21
N ASN A 9 6.34 19.22 -6.95
CA ASN A 9 5.31 19.76 -6.06
C ASN A 9 5.49 21.24 -5.74
N LEU A 10 6.73 21.70 -5.57
CA LEU A 10 7.03 23.13 -5.40
C LEU A 10 6.63 23.95 -6.63
N ALA A 11 6.89 23.44 -7.83
CA ALA A 11 6.52 24.10 -9.07
C ALA A 11 4.99 24.10 -9.28
N ALA A 12 4.35 22.95 -9.06
CA ALA A 12 2.89 22.80 -9.20
C ALA A 12 2.10 23.69 -8.22
N ASN A 13 2.62 23.89 -7.01
CA ASN A 13 1.98 24.71 -5.97
C ASN A 13 2.58 26.12 -5.86
N SER A 14 3.21 26.61 -6.91
CA SER A 14 3.87 27.95 -6.90
C SER A 14 2.94 29.13 -6.56
N TYR A 15 1.64 29.01 -6.84
CA TYR A 15 0.63 29.99 -6.49
C TYR A 15 0.05 29.84 -5.08
N LYS A 16 0.28 28.67 -4.43
CA LYS A 16 -0.26 28.33 -3.11
C LYS A 16 0.87 27.99 -2.16
N ARG A 17 1.85 28.89 -2.02
CA ARG A 17 3.08 28.67 -1.23
C ARG A 17 2.84 28.44 0.27
N TYR A 18 1.66 28.78 0.75
CA TYR A 18 1.24 28.57 2.13
C TYR A 18 0.72 27.14 2.39
N LEU A 19 0.45 26.36 1.34
CA LEU A 19 0.05 24.97 1.52
C LEU A 19 1.28 24.08 1.69
N SER A 20 1.30 23.34 2.78
CA SER A 20 2.28 22.28 2.99
C SER A 20 1.95 21.06 2.13
N PHE A 21 2.98 20.30 1.75
CA PHE A 21 2.81 18.99 1.13
C PHE A 21 3.74 17.98 1.79
N THR A 22 3.29 16.74 1.91
CA THR A 22 4.05 15.68 2.53
C THR A 22 5.20 15.22 1.64
N VAL A 23 6.43 15.40 2.12
CA VAL A 23 7.65 14.94 1.44
C VAL A 23 7.94 13.48 1.75
N SER A 24 7.72 13.07 2.99
CA SER A 24 7.91 11.71 3.47
C SER A 24 7.01 11.45 4.67
N SER A 25 6.39 10.30 4.70
CA SER A 25 5.64 9.80 5.85
C SER A 25 6.45 8.74 6.61
N ASN A 26 6.05 8.46 7.82
CA ASN A 26 6.66 7.44 8.70
C ASN A 26 8.18 7.64 8.88
N VAL A 27 8.55 8.85 9.24
CA VAL A 27 9.95 9.26 9.45
C VAL A 27 10.43 8.71 10.79
N ASN A 28 11.60 8.08 10.83
CA ASN A 28 12.16 7.55 12.07
C ASN A 28 12.68 8.67 12.99
N GLU A 29 12.81 8.37 14.29
CA GLU A 29 13.25 9.32 15.32
C GLU A 29 14.59 9.98 14.99
N HIS A 30 15.54 9.24 14.43
CA HIS A 30 16.84 9.79 14.04
C HIS A 30 16.72 10.87 12.95
N THR A 31 15.88 10.63 11.93
CA THR A 31 15.63 11.63 10.87
C THR A 31 14.85 12.82 11.41
N MET A 32 13.91 12.59 12.32
CA MET A 32 13.18 13.63 13.03
C MET A 32 14.13 14.53 13.80
N ALA A 33 15.01 13.95 14.62
CA ALA A 33 16.02 14.69 15.36
C ALA A 33 16.94 15.51 14.45
N ALA A 34 17.42 14.91 13.35
CA ALA A 34 18.26 15.60 12.37
C ALA A 34 17.55 16.80 11.69
N ILE A 35 16.24 16.69 11.41
CA ILE A 35 15.47 17.82 10.86
C ILE A 35 15.31 18.92 11.91
N LEU A 36 15.02 18.57 13.16
CA LEU A 36 14.86 19.53 14.26
C LEU A 36 16.16 20.28 14.59
N GLU A 37 17.30 19.57 14.58
CA GLU A 37 18.63 20.16 14.80
C GLU A 37 19.04 21.13 13.67
N ASN A 38 18.58 20.88 12.45
CA ASN A 38 18.94 21.70 11.28
C ASN A 38 17.79 22.63 10.83
N LYS A 39 16.87 22.97 11.73
CA LYS A 39 15.70 23.81 11.42
C LYS A 39 16.06 25.18 10.87
N ASP A 40 17.19 25.75 11.30
CA ASP A 40 17.70 27.04 10.83
C ASP A 40 18.15 27.00 9.35
N ILE A 41 18.58 25.84 8.87
CA ILE A 41 19.00 25.62 7.47
C ILE A 41 17.82 25.16 6.63
N LEU A 42 16.96 24.32 7.20
CA LEU A 42 15.79 23.72 6.54
C LEU A 42 14.55 24.62 6.70
N THR A 43 14.67 25.87 6.28
CA THR A 43 13.56 26.83 6.34
C THR A 43 12.39 26.33 5.50
N GLY A 44 11.17 26.28 6.10
CA GLY A 44 9.96 25.80 5.43
C GLY A 44 9.76 24.29 5.48
N VAL A 45 10.54 23.56 6.27
CA VAL A 45 10.31 22.15 6.59
C VAL A 45 9.74 22.05 8.00
N SER A 46 8.60 21.37 8.13
CA SER A 46 7.97 21.05 9.43
C SER A 46 7.82 19.54 9.59
N ILE A 47 7.71 19.13 10.84
CA ILE A 47 7.34 17.77 11.21
C ILE A 47 5.96 17.90 11.85
N GLU A 48 5.04 17.10 11.37
CA GLU A 48 3.67 17.02 11.88
C GLU A 48 3.40 15.58 12.31
N GLU A 49 2.72 15.43 13.43
CA GLU A 49 2.22 14.12 13.87
C GLU A 49 0.96 13.81 13.10
N ASP A 50 0.86 12.59 12.61
CA ASP A 50 -0.30 12.11 11.88
C ASP A 50 -0.71 10.72 12.39
N THR A 51 -1.98 10.42 12.32
CA THR A 51 -2.53 9.12 12.71
C THR A 51 -2.62 8.20 11.52
N VAL A 52 -2.05 7.00 11.64
CA VAL A 52 -2.04 5.99 10.58
C VAL A 52 -2.85 4.78 11.00
N ARG A 53 -3.70 4.29 10.10
CA ARG A 53 -4.40 3.01 10.29
C ARG A 53 -3.38 1.88 10.43
N LYS A 54 -3.46 1.14 11.51
CA LYS A 54 -2.68 -0.08 11.74
C LYS A 54 -3.61 -1.28 11.77
N TYR A 55 -3.41 -2.19 10.83
CA TYR A 55 -4.19 -3.41 10.72
C TYR A 55 -3.45 -4.57 11.35
N ASN A 56 -3.95 -5.07 12.46
CA ASN A 56 -3.45 -6.30 13.06
C ASN A 56 -4.06 -7.49 12.32
N TYR A 57 -3.24 -8.52 12.04
CA TYR A 57 -3.68 -9.76 11.36
C TYR A 57 -4.33 -9.54 10.00
N SER A 58 -3.90 -8.51 9.26
CA SER A 58 -4.51 -8.11 7.98
C SER A 58 -4.57 -9.24 6.96
N GLU A 59 -3.60 -10.14 6.93
CA GLU A 59 -3.54 -11.29 6.03
C GLU A 59 -4.73 -12.25 6.18
N TYR A 60 -5.30 -12.34 7.39
CA TYR A 60 -6.42 -13.26 7.66
C TYR A 60 -7.80 -12.61 7.56
N ILE A 61 -7.89 -11.30 7.75
CA ILE A 61 -9.17 -10.58 7.87
C ILE A 61 -9.33 -9.41 6.91
N ALA A 62 -8.40 -9.22 5.96
CA ALA A 62 -8.45 -8.11 5.00
C ALA A 62 -9.79 -8.01 4.24
N HIS A 63 -10.39 -9.14 3.89
CA HIS A 63 -11.67 -9.21 3.18
C HIS A 63 -12.87 -8.75 4.03
N ILE A 64 -12.72 -8.71 5.35
CA ILE A 64 -13.75 -8.22 6.30
C ILE A 64 -13.48 -6.75 6.62
N ILE A 65 -12.23 -6.42 6.95
CA ILE A 65 -11.83 -5.04 7.29
C ILE A 65 -11.99 -4.13 6.08
N GLY A 66 -11.58 -4.57 4.90
CA GLY A 66 -11.53 -3.75 3.71
C GLY A 66 -10.25 -2.94 3.61
N TYR A 67 -10.31 -1.83 2.91
CA TYR A 67 -9.16 -0.95 2.69
C TYR A 67 -9.60 0.52 2.60
N THR A 68 -8.63 1.42 2.79
CA THR A 68 -8.81 2.86 2.63
C THR A 68 -8.23 3.35 1.31
N GLY A 69 -8.79 4.40 0.75
CA GLY A 69 -8.32 5.01 -0.49
C GLY A 69 -8.90 6.39 -0.69
N LYS A 70 -8.44 7.09 -1.73
CA LYS A 70 -8.97 8.42 -2.06
C LYS A 70 -10.48 8.38 -2.24
N VAL A 71 -11.16 9.38 -1.68
CA VAL A 71 -12.61 9.56 -1.82
C VAL A 71 -12.98 9.69 -3.31
N SER A 72 -14.07 9.06 -3.75
CA SER A 72 -14.69 9.28 -5.06
C SER A 72 -15.72 10.40 -4.98
N SER A 73 -16.11 11.00 -6.13
CA SER A 73 -17.12 12.07 -6.15
C SER A 73 -18.43 11.67 -5.48
N ASP A 74 -18.93 10.48 -5.80
CA ASP A 74 -20.20 9.99 -5.26
C ASP A 74 -20.12 9.76 -3.75
N GLN A 75 -19.01 9.14 -3.29
CA GLN A 75 -18.77 8.91 -1.87
C GLN A 75 -18.54 10.23 -1.10
N LEU A 76 -17.95 11.23 -1.76
CA LEU A 76 -17.76 12.56 -1.15
C LEU A 76 -19.10 13.24 -0.89
N GLU A 77 -20.04 13.18 -1.84
CA GLU A 77 -21.38 13.75 -1.65
C GLU A 77 -22.11 13.09 -0.48
N GLU A 78 -22.03 11.75 -0.36
CA GLU A 78 -22.61 11.00 0.75
C GLU A 78 -21.99 11.37 2.10
N LEU A 79 -20.66 11.46 2.17
CA LEU A 79 -19.95 11.82 3.40
C LEU A 79 -20.17 13.30 3.78
N GLN A 80 -20.19 14.21 2.83
CA GLN A 80 -20.46 15.62 3.08
C GLN A 80 -21.89 15.88 3.56
N ALA A 81 -22.85 15.02 3.22
CA ALA A 81 -24.21 15.08 3.78
C ALA A 81 -24.24 14.75 5.29
N ILE A 82 -23.24 13.98 5.78
CA ILE A 82 -23.11 13.62 7.20
C ILE A 82 -22.19 14.62 7.92
N ASP A 83 -21.04 14.92 7.34
CA ASP A 83 -20.04 15.85 7.87
C ASP A 83 -19.41 16.66 6.73
N SER A 84 -19.68 17.96 6.72
CA SER A 84 -19.20 18.90 5.70
C SER A 84 -17.67 19.11 5.71
N SER A 85 -16.94 18.55 6.66
CA SER A 85 -15.48 18.64 6.75
C SER A 85 -14.74 17.75 5.75
N TYR A 86 -15.43 16.79 5.10
CA TYR A 86 -14.83 15.96 4.07
C TYR A 86 -14.51 16.72 2.80
N ASP A 87 -13.34 16.47 2.21
CA ASP A 87 -12.91 17.08 0.97
C ASP A 87 -12.35 16.03 -0.04
N ALA A 88 -12.15 16.44 -1.29
CA ALA A 88 -11.73 15.56 -2.39
C ALA A 88 -10.30 14.96 -2.21
N THR A 89 -9.55 15.42 -1.24
CA THR A 89 -8.20 14.90 -0.95
C THR A 89 -8.18 13.83 0.12
N ASP A 90 -9.31 13.62 0.81
CA ASP A 90 -9.40 12.69 1.92
C ASP A 90 -9.20 11.23 1.52
N ILE A 91 -8.62 10.49 2.46
CA ILE A 91 -8.51 9.04 2.42
C ILE A 91 -9.63 8.48 3.29
N VAL A 92 -10.51 7.71 2.68
CA VAL A 92 -11.72 7.16 3.32
C VAL A 92 -11.81 5.64 3.12
N GLY A 93 -12.62 4.97 3.91
CA GLY A 93 -12.91 3.54 3.74
C GLY A 93 -13.60 3.26 2.40
N LYS A 94 -13.10 2.25 1.66
CA LYS A 94 -13.62 1.86 0.35
C LYS A 94 -14.45 0.59 0.37
N SER A 95 -14.25 -0.24 1.35
CA SER A 95 -14.99 -1.49 1.50
C SER A 95 -14.99 -1.99 2.94
N GLY A 96 -15.83 -2.97 3.24
CA GLY A 96 -15.86 -3.69 4.51
C GLY A 96 -16.14 -2.78 5.72
N ILE A 97 -15.51 -3.10 6.82
CA ILE A 97 -15.62 -2.37 8.10
C ILE A 97 -15.12 -0.94 7.96
N GLU A 98 -14.04 -0.70 7.22
CA GLU A 98 -13.51 0.64 6.98
C GLU A 98 -14.56 1.56 6.35
N GLN A 99 -15.29 1.09 5.36
CA GLN A 99 -16.37 1.87 4.73
C GLN A 99 -17.57 2.05 5.66
N GLN A 100 -18.00 0.98 6.32
CA GLN A 100 -19.20 1.00 7.15
C GLN A 100 -19.05 1.89 8.39
N TYR A 101 -17.86 1.96 8.95
CA TYR A 101 -17.55 2.71 10.17
C TYR A 101 -16.64 3.90 9.91
N GLU A 102 -16.58 4.41 8.67
CA GLU A 102 -15.74 5.55 8.29
C GLU A 102 -15.90 6.72 9.26
N THR A 103 -17.12 7.18 9.53
CA THR A 103 -17.40 8.32 10.43
C THR A 103 -17.01 8.09 11.89
N THR A 104 -16.85 6.82 12.30
CA THR A 104 -16.39 6.46 13.64
C THR A 104 -14.88 6.40 13.71
N LEU A 105 -14.26 5.94 12.64
CA LEU A 105 -12.83 5.68 12.54
C LEU A 105 -12.02 6.91 12.12
N SER A 106 -12.61 7.86 11.36
CA SER A 106 -11.90 9.03 10.81
C SER A 106 -11.53 10.08 11.87
N GLY A 107 -12.26 10.15 12.98
CA GLY A 107 -12.04 11.19 13.99
C GLY A 107 -12.49 12.57 13.55
N THR A 108 -11.85 13.60 14.08
CA THR A 108 -12.14 14.99 13.73
C THR A 108 -10.88 15.67 13.23
N LYS A 109 -10.96 16.32 12.07
CA LYS A 109 -9.82 17.04 11.48
C LYS A 109 -9.40 18.21 12.34
N GLY A 110 -8.09 18.38 12.48
CA GLY A 110 -7.52 19.62 12.99
C GLY A 110 -7.65 20.74 11.96
N THR A 111 -7.76 21.95 12.43
CA THR A 111 -7.83 23.15 11.58
C THR A 111 -6.87 24.21 12.07
N ARG A 112 -6.19 24.90 11.14
CA ARG A 112 -5.30 25.99 11.46
C ARG A 112 -5.64 27.20 10.58
N THR A 113 -5.98 28.33 11.19
CA THR A 113 -6.22 29.59 10.49
C THR A 113 -4.96 30.44 10.56
N MET A 114 -4.46 30.85 9.39
CA MET A 114 -3.23 31.61 9.28
C MET A 114 -3.45 32.91 8.51
N LEU A 115 -2.82 33.99 8.96
CA LEU A 115 -2.66 35.20 8.17
C LEU A 115 -1.41 35.06 7.30
N VAL A 116 -1.56 35.28 5.99
CA VAL A 116 -0.47 35.21 5.03
C VAL A 116 -0.32 36.55 4.31
N ASP A 117 0.93 36.88 3.96
CA ASP A 117 1.20 38.06 3.14
C ASP A 117 0.87 37.79 1.65
N ASN A 118 1.02 38.82 0.81
CA ASN A 118 0.78 38.73 -0.63
C ASN A 118 1.74 37.80 -1.38
N VAL A 119 2.80 37.33 -0.71
CA VAL A 119 3.79 36.38 -1.24
C VAL A 119 3.57 34.97 -0.68
N GLY A 120 2.56 34.79 0.16
CA GLY A 120 2.19 33.51 0.76
C GLY A 120 3.07 33.10 1.95
N ARG A 121 3.72 34.07 2.64
CA ARG A 121 4.43 33.78 3.90
C ARG A 121 3.46 33.92 5.06
N VAL A 122 3.50 32.95 5.98
CA VAL A 122 2.69 32.98 7.20
C VAL A 122 3.20 34.12 8.10
N LEU A 123 2.33 35.05 8.41
CA LEU A 123 2.58 36.16 9.31
C LEU A 123 2.20 35.79 10.75
N GLU A 124 1.04 35.17 10.89
CA GLU A 124 0.49 34.84 12.20
C GLU A 124 -0.45 33.62 12.09
N VAL A 125 -0.45 32.77 13.11
CA VAL A 125 -1.44 31.70 13.29
C VAL A 125 -2.48 32.22 14.30
N THR A 126 -3.71 32.47 13.86
CA THR A 126 -4.74 33.10 14.67
C THR A 126 -5.59 32.09 15.43
N ASN A 127 -5.78 30.89 14.87
CA ASN A 127 -6.54 29.83 15.52
C ASN A 127 -5.97 28.47 15.11
N GLU A 128 -5.85 27.58 16.08
CA GLU A 128 -5.41 26.19 15.87
C GLU A 128 -6.29 25.27 16.69
N VAL A 129 -6.89 24.30 16.04
CA VAL A 129 -7.66 23.22 16.65
C VAL A 129 -6.94 21.92 16.30
N GLU A 130 -6.53 21.19 17.31
CA GLU A 130 -5.83 19.91 17.13
C GLU A 130 -6.77 18.85 16.53
N ALA A 131 -6.21 17.93 15.74
CA ALA A 131 -6.93 16.77 15.25
C ALA A 131 -7.23 15.80 16.40
N VAL A 132 -8.41 15.20 16.37
CA VAL A 132 -8.81 14.17 17.34
C VAL A 132 -8.88 12.82 16.61
N ALA A 133 -8.12 11.84 17.09
CA ALA A 133 -8.15 10.50 16.53
C ALA A 133 -9.55 9.88 16.62
N GLY A 134 -9.88 9.04 15.64
CA GLY A 134 -11.13 8.29 15.63
C GLY A 134 -11.18 7.25 16.74
N LYS A 135 -12.34 6.60 16.85
CA LYS A 135 -12.58 5.55 17.88
C LYS A 135 -12.13 4.19 17.37
N ASP A 136 -11.78 3.32 18.29
CA ASP A 136 -11.52 1.92 18.00
C ASP A 136 -12.82 1.16 17.74
N VAL A 137 -12.77 0.22 16.82
CA VAL A 137 -13.88 -0.71 16.53
C VAL A 137 -13.45 -2.12 16.89
N TYR A 138 -14.19 -2.74 17.78
CA TYR A 138 -13.97 -4.11 18.23
C TYR A 138 -14.92 -5.07 17.49
N LEU A 139 -14.33 -6.10 16.88
CA LEU A 139 -15.07 -7.14 16.17
C LEU A 139 -15.29 -8.35 17.06
N THR A 140 -16.39 -9.04 16.84
CA THR A 140 -16.73 -10.31 17.53
C THR A 140 -16.07 -11.54 16.89
N ILE A 141 -15.09 -11.33 16.01
CA ILE A 141 -14.37 -12.38 15.30
C ILE A 141 -13.29 -12.95 16.20
N ASP A 142 -13.26 -14.28 16.34
CA ASP A 142 -12.17 -15.01 16.97
C ASP A 142 -11.02 -15.09 15.96
N ILE A 143 -9.93 -14.36 16.22
CA ILE A 143 -8.79 -14.27 15.32
C ILE A 143 -8.02 -15.59 15.20
N ASP A 144 -7.93 -16.36 16.27
CA ASP A 144 -7.23 -17.65 16.27
C ASP A 144 -7.98 -18.67 15.42
N LEU A 145 -9.31 -18.64 15.47
CA LEU A 145 -10.15 -19.46 14.61
C LEU A 145 -10.02 -19.03 13.15
N GLN A 146 -10.04 -17.74 12.87
CA GLN A 146 -9.91 -17.20 11.52
C GLN A 146 -8.56 -17.58 10.89
N GLU A 147 -7.47 -17.46 11.64
CA GLU A 147 -6.13 -17.87 11.20
C GLU A 147 -6.07 -19.37 10.87
N LYS A 148 -6.65 -20.22 11.75
CA LYS A 148 -6.69 -21.68 11.51
C LYS A 148 -7.49 -22.04 10.27
N ILE A 149 -8.65 -21.39 10.08
CA ILE A 149 -9.50 -21.60 8.89
C ILE A 149 -8.74 -21.16 7.63
N TYR A 150 -8.09 -20.00 7.65
CA TYR A 150 -7.30 -19.50 6.54
C TYR A 150 -6.21 -20.51 6.14
N LYS A 151 -5.39 -20.94 7.09
CA LYS A 151 -4.33 -21.94 6.84
C LYS A 151 -4.87 -23.28 6.36
N LEU A 152 -6.03 -23.71 6.86
CA LEU A 152 -6.67 -24.94 6.39
C LEU A 152 -7.15 -24.80 4.94
N LEU A 153 -7.79 -23.70 4.59
CA LEU A 153 -8.24 -23.42 3.22
C LEU A 153 -7.06 -23.32 2.26
N GLU A 154 -6.01 -22.60 2.62
CA GLU A 154 -4.78 -22.48 1.82
C GLU A 154 -4.17 -23.86 1.53
N ARG A 155 -4.02 -24.68 2.56
CA ARG A 155 -3.53 -26.04 2.43
C ARG A 155 -4.42 -26.90 1.51
N ARG A 156 -5.74 -26.83 1.69
CA ARG A 156 -6.69 -27.60 0.86
C ARG A 156 -6.67 -27.14 -0.60
N LEU A 157 -6.60 -25.85 -0.84
CA LEU A 157 -6.45 -25.31 -2.20
C LEU A 157 -5.15 -25.78 -2.85
N ALA A 158 -4.02 -25.75 -2.11
CA ALA A 158 -2.76 -26.27 -2.59
C ALA A 158 -2.83 -27.77 -2.93
N GLU A 159 -3.43 -28.59 -2.07
CA GLU A 159 -3.64 -30.02 -2.31
C GLU A 159 -4.48 -30.27 -3.59
N ILE A 160 -5.54 -29.50 -3.79
CA ILE A 160 -6.39 -29.56 -4.99
C ILE A 160 -5.56 -29.19 -6.23
N VAL A 161 -4.88 -28.04 -6.22
CA VAL A 161 -4.05 -27.59 -7.36
C VAL A 161 -3.02 -28.66 -7.71
N VAL A 162 -2.30 -29.19 -6.72
CA VAL A 162 -1.27 -30.22 -6.94
C VAL A 162 -1.87 -31.48 -7.56
N SER A 163 -3.08 -31.88 -7.16
CA SER A 163 -3.75 -33.07 -7.72
C SER A 163 -4.15 -32.93 -9.19
N TYR A 164 -4.30 -31.69 -9.66
CA TYR A 164 -4.67 -31.38 -11.06
C TYR A 164 -3.47 -30.98 -11.92
N LEU A 165 -2.25 -30.84 -11.35
CA LEU A 165 -1.07 -30.47 -12.12
C LEU A 165 -0.67 -31.57 -13.11
N THR A 166 -0.32 -31.16 -14.32
CA THR A 166 0.19 -32.05 -15.36
C THR A 166 1.39 -31.45 -16.10
N GLN A 167 2.27 -32.31 -16.58
CA GLN A 167 3.36 -31.91 -17.50
C GLN A 167 2.89 -31.84 -18.96
N SER A 168 1.68 -32.33 -19.25
CA SER A 168 1.09 -32.22 -20.59
C SER A 168 0.73 -30.77 -20.90
N ASP A 169 0.89 -30.41 -22.16
CA ASP A 169 0.42 -29.09 -22.66
C ASP A 169 -1.09 -29.02 -22.84
N SER A 170 -1.78 -30.18 -22.85
CA SER A 170 -3.24 -30.23 -22.92
C SER A 170 -3.87 -30.00 -21.54
N PRO A 171 -4.83 -29.07 -21.43
CA PRO A 171 -5.57 -28.84 -20.19
C PRO A 171 -6.68 -29.90 -19.96
N PHE A 172 -6.77 -30.93 -20.81
CA PHE A 172 -7.79 -31.97 -20.70
C PHE A 172 -7.17 -33.36 -20.76
N LYS A 173 -7.70 -34.26 -19.94
CA LYS A 173 -7.51 -35.70 -20.09
C LYS A 173 -8.53 -36.27 -21.08
N ASP A 174 -8.27 -37.50 -21.54
CA ASP A 174 -9.16 -38.24 -22.45
C ASP A 174 -10.56 -38.49 -21.86
N ASP A 175 -10.69 -38.48 -20.53
CA ASP A 175 -11.96 -38.60 -19.80
C ASP A 175 -12.70 -37.28 -19.57
N GLY A 176 -12.18 -36.16 -20.12
CA GLY A 176 -12.72 -34.82 -19.95
C GLY A 176 -12.37 -34.13 -18.64
N GLN A 177 -11.54 -34.73 -17.79
CA GLN A 177 -11.06 -34.08 -16.57
C GLN A 177 -10.20 -32.87 -16.93
N ILE A 178 -10.47 -31.72 -16.31
CA ILE A 178 -9.67 -30.51 -16.45
C ILE A 178 -8.36 -30.69 -15.67
N LEU A 179 -7.24 -30.41 -16.34
CA LEU A 179 -5.90 -30.44 -15.77
C LEU A 179 -5.29 -29.05 -15.84
N ILE A 180 -4.30 -28.80 -14.99
CA ILE A 180 -3.55 -27.55 -14.96
C ILE A 180 -2.14 -27.81 -15.47
N PRO A 181 -1.78 -27.38 -16.70
CA PRO A 181 -0.41 -27.47 -17.18
C PRO A 181 0.53 -26.70 -16.25
N ILE A 182 1.64 -27.32 -15.86
CA ILE A 182 2.65 -26.68 -14.99
C ILE A 182 3.12 -25.35 -15.56
N LYS A 183 3.27 -25.24 -16.89
CA LYS A 183 3.66 -24.00 -17.56
C LYS A 183 2.69 -22.84 -17.24
N ASP A 184 1.38 -23.11 -17.17
CA ASP A 184 0.37 -22.08 -16.90
C ASP A 184 0.48 -21.55 -15.48
N VAL A 185 0.85 -22.41 -14.52
CA VAL A 185 1.14 -22.01 -13.15
C VAL A 185 2.37 -21.10 -13.12
N TYR A 186 3.46 -21.45 -13.81
CA TYR A 186 4.63 -20.57 -13.88
C TYR A 186 4.32 -19.24 -14.54
N PHE A 187 3.58 -19.21 -15.62
CA PHE A 187 3.16 -17.96 -16.26
C PHE A 187 2.27 -17.11 -15.34
N ALA A 188 1.36 -17.74 -14.61
CA ALA A 188 0.54 -17.03 -13.64
C ALA A 188 1.40 -16.41 -12.51
N LEU A 189 2.37 -17.14 -11.98
CA LEU A 189 3.29 -16.63 -10.95
C LEU A 189 4.16 -15.47 -11.45
N ILE A 190 4.65 -15.56 -12.68
CA ILE A 190 5.46 -14.50 -13.32
C ILE A 190 4.58 -13.25 -13.58
N ASN A 191 3.40 -13.42 -14.18
CA ASN A 191 2.50 -12.33 -14.54
C ASN A 191 1.97 -11.57 -13.32
N ASN A 192 1.83 -12.24 -12.19
CA ASN A 192 1.39 -11.64 -10.93
C ASN A 192 2.56 -11.14 -10.06
N ASN A 193 3.78 -11.11 -10.58
CA ASN A 193 5.00 -10.71 -9.85
C ASN A 193 5.19 -11.44 -8.51
N VAL A 194 4.75 -12.68 -8.42
CA VAL A 194 4.91 -13.52 -7.21
C VAL A 194 6.34 -14.06 -7.13
N ILE A 195 6.96 -14.30 -8.29
CA ILE A 195 8.35 -14.71 -8.37
C ILE A 195 9.24 -13.47 -8.38
N ASP A 196 9.94 -13.27 -7.28
CA ASP A 196 10.98 -12.25 -7.12
C ASP A 196 12.35 -12.90 -7.29
N ILE A 197 12.98 -12.65 -8.44
CA ILE A 197 14.25 -13.28 -8.81
C ILE A 197 15.39 -12.85 -7.89
N ASP A 198 15.36 -11.62 -7.37
CA ASP A 198 16.40 -11.13 -6.47
C ASP A 198 16.27 -11.80 -5.09
N LYS A 199 15.05 -12.09 -4.64
CA LYS A 199 14.81 -12.90 -3.43
C LYS A 199 15.21 -14.35 -3.62
N ILE A 200 14.97 -14.94 -4.80
CA ILE A 200 15.43 -16.29 -5.13
C ILE A 200 16.96 -16.36 -5.13
N ALA A 201 17.65 -15.35 -5.66
CA ALA A 201 19.10 -15.26 -5.67
C ALA A 201 19.71 -15.26 -4.26
N SER A 202 19.04 -14.64 -3.31
CA SER A 202 19.47 -14.52 -1.91
C SER A 202 18.95 -15.62 -0.98
N SER A 203 18.19 -16.58 -1.51
CA SER A 203 17.61 -17.67 -0.70
C SER A 203 18.61 -18.79 -0.43
N ASP A 204 18.60 -19.30 0.81
CA ASP A 204 19.45 -20.42 1.25
C ASP A 204 18.87 -21.81 0.90
N THR A 205 17.68 -21.87 0.28
CA THR A 205 17.05 -23.15 -0.07
C THR A 205 17.64 -23.73 -1.36
N ALA A 206 17.95 -25.03 -1.36
CA ALA A 206 18.51 -25.73 -2.53
C ALA A 206 17.64 -25.60 -3.79
N ALA A 207 16.31 -25.62 -3.64
CA ALA A 207 15.36 -25.44 -4.73
C ALA A 207 15.45 -24.05 -5.35
N ALA A 208 15.53 -23.00 -4.54
CA ALA A 208 15.68 -21.62 -5.01
C ALA A 208 17.02 -21.41 -5.74
N GLN A 209 18.12 -21.92 -5.19
CA GLN A 209 19.45 -21.85 -5.82
C GLN A 209 19.49 -22.57 -7.17
N THR A 210 18.89 -23.77 -7.26
CA THR A 210 18.76 -24.51 -8.53
C THR A 210 17.94 -23.72 -9.54
N THR A 211 16.81 -23.15 -9.13
CA THR A 211 15.95 -22.33 -10.00
C THR A 211 16.69 -21.09 -10.48
N TYR A 212 17.42 -20.41 -9.62
CA TYR A 212 18.20 -19.23 -9.97
C TYR A 212 19.33 -19.54 -10.96
N SER A 213 20.02 -20.67 -10.78
CA SER A 213 21.08 -21.10 -11.69
C SER A 213 20.55 -21.40 -13.10
N LEU A 214 19.42 -22.09 -13.20
CA LEU A 214 18.73 -22.36 -14.47
C LEU A 214 18.27 -21.07 -15.15
N PHE A 215 17.66 -20.16 -14.40
CA PHE A 215 17.26 -18.84 -14.89
C PHE A 215 18.47 -18.04 -15.42
N SER A 216 19.55 -17.98 -14.66
CA SER A 216 20.77 -17.24 -15.05
C SER A 216 21.41 -17.81 -16.30
N THR A 217 21.44 -19.14 -16.44
CA THR A 217 21.94 -19.83 -17.65
C THR A 217 21.09 -19.46 -18.86
N GLN A 218 19.77 -19.53 -18.75
CA GLN A 218 18.86 -19.20 -19.84
C GLN A 218 18.92 -17.71 -20.22
N LYS A 219 18.98 -16.81 -19.22
CA LYS A 219 19.17 -15.37 -19.43
C LYS A 219 20.45 -15.08 -20.22
N ASN A 220 21.58 -15.70 -19.85
CA ASN A 220 22.84 -15.50 -20.54
C ASN A 220 22.80 -16.03 -21.99
N THR A 221 22.11 -17.14 -22.23
CA THR A 221 21.91 -17.69 -23.58
C THR A 221 21.13 -16.70 -24.46
N VAL A 222 20.03 -16.12 -23.93
CA VAL A 222 19.21 -15.13 -24.65
C VAL A 222 20.03 -13.84 -24.91
N LEU A 223 20.76 -13.35 -23.91
CA LEU A 223 21.60 -12.16 -24.07
C LEU A 223 22.74 -12.38 -25.10
N ALA A 224 23.33 -13.58 -25.12
CA ALA A 224 24.33 -13.93 -26.13
C ALA A 224 23.75 -13.96 -27.55
N ALA A 225 22.52 -14.45 -27.71
CA ALA A 225 21.84 -14.45 -28.99
C ALA A 225 21.51 -13.02 -29.46
N ILE A 226 21.05 -12.16 -28.56
CA ILE A 226 20.74 -10.73 -28.89
C ILE A 226 21.99 -9.96 -29.28
N ASN A 227 23.14 -10.25 -28.65
CA ASN A 227 24.40 -9.56 -28.94
C ASN A 227 25.13 -10.12 -30.19
N ALA A 228 24.65 -11.22 -30.76
CA ALA A 228 25.22 -11.84 -31.95
C ALA A 228 24.57 -11.36 -33.26
N ASP A 229 23.41 -10.68 -33.16
CA ASP A 229 22.70 -9.98 -34.23
C ASP A 229 23.16 -8.51 -34.32
#